data_531b79e83ea213a6bc37431d85f462b2
#
_entry.id   531b79e83ea213a6bc37431d85f462b2
#
_cell.length_a   1.000
_cell.length_b   1.000
_cell.length_c   1.000
_cell.angle_alpha   90.00
_cell.angle_beta   90.00
_cell.angle_gamma   90.00
#
_symmetry.space_group_name_H-M   'P 1'
#
loop_
_entity.id
_entity.type
_entity.pdbx_description
1 polymer ?
#
loop_
_entity_poly.entity_id
_entity_poly.type
_entity_poly.pdbx_seq_one_letter_code
_entity_poly.pdbx_strand_id
1 'polypeptide(L)'
;YAREDEYSVHRFKADESYLIGQGKKPIDAYLDIDDIIRVALESGADAIHPGYGLLSENLEFATKVRAAGLVFVGPELHHLDIFGDKIKAKAAADEAQVPGIPGTNGAVDIDGALEFAQTYGYPVMIKAALGGGGRGMRVARNDAEMHDGYARAKSEAIGAFGSGEIYVEKYLSLIHI
;
A
#
# COMPACT_ATOMS: atom_id res chain seq x y z
N TYR A 1 10.34 5.49 20.42
CA TYR A 1 10.98 4.18 20.14
C TYR A 1 10.22 3.04 20.83
N ALA A 2 10.15 1.85 20.21
CA ALA A 2 9.70 0.64 20.89
C ALA A 2 10.80 0.10 21.82
N ARG A 3 10.41 -0.72 22.80
CA ARG A 3 11.37 -1.25 23.81
C ARG A 3 12.57 -1.95 23.20
N GLU A 4 12.36 -2.69 22.10
CA GLU A 4 13.40 -3.43 21.39
C GLU A 4 14.43 -2.51 20.73
N ASP A 5 14.06 -1.25 20.48
CA ASP A 5 14.90 -0.24 19.86
C ASP A 5 15.61 0.68 20.89
N GLU A 6 15.62 0.29 22.15
CA GLU A 6 16.25 1.07 23.22
C GLU A 6 17.71 1.45 22.92
N TYR A 7 18.43 0.58 22.19
CA TYR A 7 19.82 0.79 21.81
C TYR A 7 20.03 1.15 20.32
N SER A 8 18.93 1.42 19.60
CA SER A 8 18.99 1.78 18.19
C SER A 8 19.52 3.19 17.96
N VAL A 9 20.24 3.39 16.86
CA VAL A 9 20.97 4.65 16.56
C VAL A 9 20.02 5.85 16.48
N HIS A 10 18.82 5.69 15.94
CA HIS A 10 17.85 6.79 15.79
C HIS A 10 17.51 7.45 17.14
N ARG A 11 17.44 6.67 18.22
CA ARG A 11 17.20 7.19 19.56
C ARG A 11 18.29 8.13 20.04
N PHE A 12 19.56 7.81 19.76
CA PHE A 12 20.71 8.59 20.21
C PHE A 12 21.04 9.77 19.30
N LYS A 13 20.37 9.90 18.16
CA LYS A 13 20.54 11.01 17.23
C LYS A 13 19.49 12.11 17.40
N ALA A 14 18.43 11.83 18.12
CA ALA A 14 17.42 12.83 18.50
C ALA A 14 17.85 13.56 19.79
N ASP A 15 17.41 14.80 19.93
CA ASP A 15 17.62 15.59 21.15
C ASP A 15 16.85 14.97 22.32
N GLU A 16 15.66 14.42 22.04
CA GLU A 16 14.81 13.71 22.99
C GLU A 16 14.30 12.40 22.39
N SER A 17 13.98 11.43 23.24
CA SER A 17 13.44 10.15 22.81
C SER A 17 12.45 9.58 23.83
N TYR A 18 11.33 9.08 23.34
CA TYR A 18 10.21 8.62 24.16
C TYR A 18 9.83 7.19 23.84
N LEU A 19 9.51 6.41 24.88
CA LEU A 19 9.01 5.04 24.73
C LEU A 19 7.54 5.08 24.31
N ILE A 20 7.20 4.30 23.28
CA ILE A 20 5.83 4.11 22.78
C ILE A 20 5.43 2.64 22.84
N GLY A 21 4.12 2.37 22.86
CA GLY A 21 3.55 1.03 22.76
C GLY A 21 4.00 0.12 23.91
N GLN A 22 4.04 0.61 25.14
CA GLN A 22 4.48 -0.17 26.27
C GLN A 22 3.68 -1.48 26.41
N GLY A 23 4.38 -2.62 26.44
CA GLY A 23 3.76 -3.94 26.52
C GLY A 23 3.27 -4.51 25.19
N LYS A 24 3.40 -3.77 24.09
CA LYS A 24 3.10 -4.23 22.74
C LYS A 24 4.32 -4.86 22.07
N LYS A 25 4.09 -5.62 21.00
CA LYS A 25 5.16 -6.10 20.11
C LYS A 25 5.76 -4.92 19.33
N PRO A 26 6.99 -5.01 18.80
CA PRO A 26 7.67 -3.89 18.16
C PRO A 26 6.86 -3.21 17.05
N ILE A 27 6.30 -3.98 16.12
CA ILE A 27 5.48 -3.44 15.02
C ILE A 27 4.19 -2.81 15.57
N ASP A 28 3.53 -3.45 16.51
CA ASP A 28 2.29 -2.96 17.12
C ASP A 28 2.53 -1.66 17.92
N ALA A 29 3.74 -1.48 18.48
CA ALA A 29 4.13 -0.25 19.16
C ALA A 29 4.25 0.92 18.17
N TYR A 30 4.87 0.70 17.01
CA TYR A 30 4.98 1.72 15.96
C TYR A 30 3.70 1.94 15.15
N LEU A 31 2.69 1.08 15.32
CA LEU A 31 1.35 1.26 14.77
C LEU A 31 0.34 1.79 15.80
N ASP A 32 0.80 2.09 17.02
CA ASP A 32 -0.06 2.63 18.09
C ASP A 32 -0.29 4.12 17.91
N ILE A 33 -1.26 4.45 17.06
CA ILE A 33 -1.59 5.83 16.68
C ILE A 33 -1.87 6.69 17.91
N ASP A 34 -2.66 6.18 18.84
CA ASP A 34 -3.10 6.96 20.00
C ASP A 34 -1.95 7.22 20.98
N ASP A 35 -1.05 6.25 21.16
CA ASP A 35 0.12 6.43 22.02
C ASP A 35 1.16 7.37 21.41
N ILE A 36 1.36 7.31 20.09
CA ILE A 36 2.24 8.25 19.37
C ILE A 36 1.74 9.70 19.50
N ILE A 37 0.43 9.92 19.34
CA ILE A 37 -0.15 11.26 19.48
C ILE A 37 -0.08 11.73 20.94
N ARG A 38 -0.36 10.86 21.92
CA ARG A 38 -0.19 11.18 23.33
C ARG A 38 1.23 11.67 23.64
N VAL A 39 2.24 10.92 23.19
CA VAL A 39 3.65 11.29 23.40
C VAL A 39 3.98 12.61 22.72
N ALA A 40 3.51 12.85 21.48
CA ALA A 40 3.73 14.11 20.79
C ALA A 40 3.15 15.30 21.54
N LEU A 41 1.95 15.17 22.10
CA LEU A 41 1.32 16.23 22.90
C LEU A 41 2.06 16.46 24.24
N GLU A 42 2.42 15.39 24.94
CA GLU A 42 3.14 15.47 26.22
C GLU A 42 4.55 16.05 26.07
N SER A 43 5.23 15.80 24.94
CA SER A 43 6.54 16.37 24.64
C SER A 43 6.51 17.82 24.13
N GLY A 44 5.31 18.36 23.86
CA GLY A 44 5.13 19.69 23.31
C GLY A 44 5.56 19.82 21.85
N ALA A 45 5.49 18.70 21.09
CA ALA A 45 5.79 18.75 19.66
C ALA A 45 4.71 19.55 18.89
N ASP A 46 5.13 20.29 17.87
CA ASP A 46 4.22 21.03 16.98
C ASP A 46 3.82 20.21 15.76
N ALA A 47 4.64 19.22 15.39
CA ALA A 47 4.46 18.45 14.17
C ALA A 47 4.92 17.00 14.32
N ILE A 48 4.36 16.12 13.51
CA ILE A 48 4.80 14.72 13.39
C ILE A 48 5.22 14.46 11.94
N HIS A 49 6.47 14.01 11.76
CA HIS A 49 6.95 13.47 10.50
C HIS A 49 6.87 11.93 10.57
N PRO A 50 6.02 11.27 9.77
CA PRO A 50 5.76 9.83 9.90
C PRO A 50 6.87 8.94 9.33
N GLY A 51 7.93 9.51 8.78
CA GLY A 51 8.92 8.73 8.02
C GLY A 51 8.42 8.35 6.64
N TYR A 52 8.82 7.18 6.14
CA TYR A 52 8.49 6.68 4.80
C TYR A 52 7.85 5.28 4.80
N GLY A 53 7.50 4.74 5.96
CA GLY A 53 6.87 3.43 6.12
C GLY A 53 5.80 3.47 7.20
N LEU A 54 5.35 2.31 7.65
CA LEU A 54 4.37 2.15 8.73
C LEU A 54 3.14 3.06 8.55
N LEU A 55 3.05 4.14 9.31
CA LEU A 55 1.92 5.07 9.33
C LEU A 55 2.04 6.23 8.33
N SER A 56 3.09 6.28 7.49
CA SER A 56 3.33 7.41 6.58
C SER A 56 2.22 7.64 5.55
N GLU A 57 1.53 6.56 5.17
CA GLU A 57 0.41 6.59 4.20
C GLU A 57 -0.94 6.28 4.88
N ASN A 58 -0.97 6.31 6.22
CA ASN A 58 -2.15 5.95 6.98
C ASN A 58 -3.10 7.16 7.16
N LEU A 59 -4.27 7.11 6.55
CA LEU A 59 -5.27 8.18 6.60
C LEU A 59 -5.79 8.42 8.02
N GLU A 60 -6.02 7.37 8.81
CA GLU A 60 -6.48 7.50 10.20
C GLU A 60 -5.47 8.25 11.06
N PHE A 61 -4.19 7.90 10.92
CA PHE A 61 -3.11 8.57 11.64
C PHE A 61 -3.04 10.05 11.30
N ALA A 62 -2.98 10.39 10.01
CA ALA A 62 -2.93 11.79 9.57
C ALA A 62 -4.17 12.59 10.05
N THR A 63 -5.35 11.96 10.02
CA THR A 63 -6.60 12.57 10.51
C THR A 63 -6.52 12.86 12.01
N LYS A 64 -6.10 11.88 12.82
CA LYS A 64 -6.00 12.03 14.27
C LYS A 64 -4.91 13.04 14.67
N VAL A 65 -3.77 13.06 13.98
CA VAL A 65 -2.70 14.06 14.19
C VAL A 65 -3.25 15.47 14.01
N ARG A 66 -3.95 15.73 12.90
CA ARG A 66 -4.56 17.05 12.66
C ARG A 66 -5.66 17.39 13.66
N ALA A 67 -6.49 16.43 14.02
CA ALA A 67 -7.54 16.61 15.02
C ALA A 67 -6.97 16.94 16.41
N ALA A 68 -5.76 16.47 16.74
CA ALA A 68 -5.01 16.81 17.94
C ALA A 68 -4.35 18.21 17.90
N GLY A 69 -4.50 18.95 16.80
CA GLY A 69 -3.88 20.28 16.64
C GLY A 69 -2.40 20.24 16.20
N LEU A 70 -1.91 19.06 15.83
CA LEU A 70 -0.53 18.88 15.38
C LEU A 70 -0.44 18.96 13.84
N VAL A 71 0.71 19.38 13.33
CA VAL A 71 0.99 19.36 11.89
C VAL A 71 1.41 17.95 11.48
N PHE A 72 0.67 17.33 10.56
CA PHE A 72 1.14 16.12 9.89
C PHE A 72 2.05 16.52 8.73
N VAL A 73 3.33 16.17 8.80
CA VAL A 73 4.31 16.45 7.74
C VAL A 73 4.17 15.41 6.64
N GLY A 74 3.30 15.71 5.69
CA GLY A 74 2.96 14.78 4.61
C GLY A 74 1.84 15.33 3.72
N PRO A 75 1.27 14.50 2.85
CA PRO A 75 0.19 14.89 1.96
C PRO A 75 -1.08 15.33 2.70
N GLU A 76 -1.97 16.03 1.98
CA GLU A 76 -3.31 16.32 2.48
C GLU A 76 -4.13 15.03 2.64
N LEU A 77 -5.13 15.05 3.53
CA LEU A 77 -5.94 13.87 3.84
C LEU A 77 -6.62 13.27 2.60
N HIS A 78 -7.12 14.13 1.70
CA HIS A 78 -7.75 13.68 0.47
C HIS A 78 -6.76 13.00 -0.49
N HIS A 79 -5.48 13.40 -0.49
CA HIS A 79 -4.45 12.71 -1.27
C HIS A 79 -4.15 11.32 -0.70
N LEU A 80 -4.07 11.19 0.65
CA LEU A 80 -3.90 9.89 1.29
C LEU A 80 -5.08 8.96 1.02
N ASP A 81 -6.32 9.49 1.00
CA ASP A 81 -7.51 8.72 0.66
C ASP A 81 -7.51 8.24 -0.79
N ILE A 82 -7.18 9.14 -1.73
CA ILE A 82 -7.20 8.81 -3.16
C ILE A 82 -6.06 7.87 -3.51
N PHE A 83 -4.82 8.21 -3.14
CA PHE A 83 -3.64 7.45 -3.55
C PHE A 83 -3.36 6.21 -2.70
N GLY A 84 -3.99 6.09 -1.54
CA GLY A 84 -3.99 4.86 -0.73
C GLY A 84 -4.88 3.75 -1.30
N ASP A 85 -5.80 4.08 -2.21
CA ASP A 85 -6.71 3.15 -2.88
C ASP A 85 -6.39 3.09 -4.38
N LYS A 86 -6.03 1.89 -4.89
CA LYS A 86 -5.63 1.70 -6.30
C LYS A 86 -6.75 2.04 -7.30
N ILE A 87 -8.01 1.80 -6.92
CA ILE A 87 -9.18 2.09 -7.78
C ILE A 87 -9.40 3.60 -7.85
N LYS A 88 -9.38 4.28 -6.72
CA LYS A 88 -9.50 5.75 -6.65
C LYS A 88 -8.33 6.44 -7.37
N ALA A 89 -7.09 5.95 -7.15
CA ALA A 89 -5.91 6.49 -7.81
C ALA A 89 -5.98 6.36 -9.33
N LYS A 90 -6.43 5.20 -9.83
CA LYS A 90 -6.62 4.98 -11.27
C LYS A 90 -7.72 5.90 -11.83
N ALA A 91 -8.84 6.02 -11.16
CA ALA A 91 -9.92 6.92 -11.58
C ALA A 91 -9.45 8.38 -11.63
N ALA A 92 -8.69 8.83 -10.63
CA ALA A 92 -8.10 10.18 -10.61
C ALA A 92 -7.09 10.39 -11.75
N ALA A 93 -6.27 9.38 -12.08
CA ALA A 93 -5.36 9.44 -13.22
C ALA A 93 -6.12 9.52 -14.55
N ASP A 94 -7.18 8.74 -14.72
CA ASP A 94 -8.02 8.74 -15.91
C ASP A 94 -8.73 10.11 -16.09
N GLU A 95 -9.26 10.69 -15.01
CA GLU A 95 -9.86 12.02 -15.01
C GLU A 95 -8.84 13.11 -15.40
N ALA A 96 -7.62 12.99 -14.88
CA ALA A 96 -6.51 13.89 -15.21
C ALA A 96 -5.88 13.62 -16.59
N GLN A 97 -6.40 12.66 -17.35
CA GLN A 97 -5.88 12.23 -18.66
C GLN A 97 -4.40 11.80 -18.61
N VAL A 98 -3.95 11.27 -17.48
CA VAL A 98 -2.61 10.70 -17.35
C VAL A 98 -2.59 9.34 -18.05
N PRO A 99 -1.66 9.12 -18.98
CA PRO A 99 -1.54 7.82 -19.63
C PRO A 99 -1.28 6.72 -18.63
N GLY A 100 -2.21 5.78 -18.51
CA GLY A 100 -2.11 4.61 -17.65
C GLY A 100 -1.70 3.34 -18.41
N ILE A 101 -1.22 2.35 -17.69
CA ILE A 101 -1.02 1.01 -18.24
C ILE A 101 -2.41 0.40 -18.48
N PRO A 102 -2.71 -0.12 -19.69
CA PRO A 102 -3.97 -0.83 -19.91
C PRO A 102 -4.15 -1.95 -18.89
N GLY A 103 -5.31 -2.00 -18.27
CA GLY A 103 -5.65 -2.99 -17.26
C GLY A 103 -7.16 -3.13 -17.12
N THR A 104 -7.60 -4.20 -16.46
CA THR A 104 -9.02 -4.41 -16.16
C THR A 104 -9.54 -3.38 -15.16
N ASN A 105 -10.81 -3.01 -15.30
CA ASN A 105 -11.48 -2.05 -14.39
C ASN A 105 -11.96 -2.74 -13.10
N GLY A 106 -11.03 -3.32 -12.35
CA GLY A 106 -11.31 -4.08 -11.15
C GLY A 106 -11.03 -5.57 -11.31
N ALA A 107 -11.53 -6.36 -10.36
CA ALA A 107 -11.36 -7.80 -10.37
C ALA A 107 -12.15 -8.44 -11.52
N VAL A 108 -11.54 -9.43 -12.16
CA VAL A 108 -12.15 -10.23 -13.24
C VAL A 108 -11.99 -11.71 -12.94
N ASP A 109 -12.86 -12.53 -13.54
CA ASP A 109 -12.69 -13.98 -13.60
C ASP A 109 -11.69 -14.39 -14.70
N ILE A 110 -11.51 -15.69 -14.89
CA ILE A 110 -10.57 -16.20 -15.90
C ILE A 110 -10.98 -15.82 -17.31
N ASP A 111 -12.29 -15.80 -17.59
CA ASP A 111 -12.80 -15.45 -18.92
C ASP A 111 -12.56 -13.96 -19.23
N GLY A 112 -12.81 -13.09 -18.28
CA GLY A 112 -12.48 -11.66 -18.39
C GLY A 112 -10.99 -11.40 -18.52
N ALA A 113 -10.14 -12.20 -17.86
CA ALA A 113 -8.68 -12.13 -18.00
C ALA A 113 -8.21 -12.53 -19.41
N LEU A 114 -8.82 -13.57 -19.99
CA LEU A 114 -8.54 -14.00 -21.37
C LEU A 114 -9.03 -12.97 -22.39
N GLU A 115 -10.22 -12.41 -22.21
CA GLU A 115 -10.76 -11.35 -23.07
C GLU A 115 -9.85 -10.11 -23.05
N PHE A 116 -9.35 -9.72 -21.89
CA PHE A 116 -8.37 -8.64 -21.76
C PHE A 116 -7.10 -8.97 -22.59
N ALA A 117 -6.56 -10.17 -22.43
CA ALA A 117 -5.37 -10.58 -23.16
C ALA A 117 -5.58 -10.66 -24.69
N GLN A 118 -6.78 -11.03 -25.15
CA GLN A 118 -7.15 -10.99 -26.57
C GLN A 118 -7.18 -9.55 -27.10
N THR A 119 -7.67 -8.61 -26.31
CA THR A 119 -7.81 -7.21 -26.69
C THR A 119 -6.45 -6.48 -26.72
N TYR A 120 -5.64 -6.66 -25.70
CA TYR A 120 -4.40 -5.90 -25.51
C TYR A 120 -3.13 -6.70 -25.85
N GLY A 121 -3.27 -7.97 -26.19
CA GLY A 121 -2.16 -8.88 -26.51
C GLY A 121 -1.37 -9.34 -25.28
N TYR A 122 -0.67 -10.46 -25.44
CA TYR A 122 0.32 -10.92 -24.48
C TYR A 122 1.67 -10.18 -24.63
N PRO A 123 2.56 -10.18 -23.61
CA PRO A 123 2.34 -10.69 -22.26
C PRO A 123 1.46 -9.79 -21.41
N VAL A 124 0.84 -10.38 -20.39
CA VAL A 124 0.06 -9.67 -19.38
C VAL A 124 0.52 -10.02 -17.97
N MET A 125 0.24 -9.13 -17.02
CA MET A 125 0.53 -9.30 -15.59
C MET A 125 -0.76 -9.61 -14.83
N ILE A 126 -0.81 -10.75 -14.19
CA ILE A 126 -1.88 -11.16 -13.28
C ILE A 126 -1.52 -10.66 -11.89
N LYS A 127 -2.43 -9.98 -11.20
CA LYS A 127 -2.21 -9.38 -9.87
C LYS A 127 -3.39 -9.65 -8.93
N ALA A 128 -3.08 -9.94 -7.65
CA ALA A 128 -4.10 -9.89 -6.61
C ALA A 128 -4.55 -8.44 -6.36
N ALA A 129 -5.85 -8.23 -6.18
CA ALA A 129 -6.41 -6.90 -5.89
C ALA A 129 -5.95 -6.37 -4.53
N LEU A 130 -5.92 -7.22 -3.52
CA LEU A 130 -5.32 -6.95 -2.22
C LEU A 130 -3.87 -7.48 -2.24
N GLY A 131 -2.92 -6.63 -1.88
CA GLY A 131 -1.52 -7.05 -1.77
C GLY A 131 -0.52 -5.97 -2.18
N GLY A 132 0.70 -6.11 -1.71
CA GLY A 132 1.83 -5.24 -1.99
C GLY A 132 3.14 -6.04 -2.06
N GLY A 133 4.21 -5.38 -2.50
CA GLY A 133 5.55 -5.98 -2.50
C GLY A 133 5.75 -7.14 -3.49
N GLY A 134 4.92 -7.25 -4.54
CA GLY A 134 5.11 -8.25 -5.59
C GLY A 134 4.54 -9.65 -5.30
N ARG A 135 3.90 -9.87 -4.17
CA ARG A 135 3.25 -11.16 -3.86
C ARG A 135 1.98 -11.33 -4.70
N GLY A 136 1.76 -12.54 -5.22
CA GLY A 136 0.59 -12.85 -6.05
C GLY A 136 0.66 -12.25 -7.47
N MET A 137 1.82 -11.78 -7.94
CA MET A 137 2.01 -11.32 -9.31
C MET A 137 2.61 -12.41 -10.20
N ARG A 138 2.04 -12.58 -11.40
CA ARG A 138 2.52 -13.54 -12.40
C ARG A 138 2.39 -12.98 -13.81
N VAL A 139 3.38 -13.26 -14.64
CA VAL A 139 3.34 -12.94 -16.07
C VAL A 139 2.77 -14.13 -16.83
N ALA A 140 1.78 -13.88 -17.67
CA ALA A 140 1.27 -14.84 -18.64
C ALA A 140 1.62 -14.38 -20.05
N ARG A 141 2.10 -15.31 -20.89
CA ARG A 141 2.54 -15.07 -22.28
C ARG A 141 1.64 -15.73 -23.32
N ASN A 142 0.69 -16.54 -22.84
CA ASN A 142 -0.30 -17.25 -23.64
C ASN A 142 -1.45 -17.72 -22.75
N ASP A 143 -2.53 -18.25 -23.34
CA ASP A 143 -3.72 -18.71 -22.62
C ASP A 143 -3.43 -19.82 -21.60
N ALA A 144 -2.51 -20.74 -21.91
CA ALA A 144 -2.15 -21.81 -20.99
C ALA A 144 -1.47 -21.27 -19.71
N GLU A 145 -0.53 -20.33 -19.88
CA GLU A 145 0.11 -19.62 -18.75
C GLU A 145 -0.89 -18.73 -18.00
N MET A 146 -1.91 -18.19 -18.70
CA MET A 146 -2.99 -17.43 -18.06
C MET A 146 -3.79 -18.30 -17.11
N HIS A 147 -4.27 -19.47 -17.54
CA HIS A 147 -5.04 -20.40 -16.73
C HIS A 147 -4.27 -20.85 -15.48
N ASP A 148 -3.01 -21.29 -15.64
CA ASP A 148 -2.17 -21.72 -14.53
C ASP A 148 -1.83 -20.57 -13.59
N GLY A 149 -1.40 -19.44 -14.15
CA GLY A 149 -1.03 -18.25 -13.40
C GLY A 149 -2.19 -17.65 -12.61
N TYR A 150 -3.37 -17.59 -13.21
CA TYR A 150 -4.60 -17.10 -12.56
C TYR A 150 -5.00 -17.97 -11.36
N ALA A 151 -5.03 -19.31 -11.56
CA ALA A 151 -5.41 -20.24 -10.49
C ALA A 151 -4.44 -20.14 -9.29
N ARG A 152 -3.14 -20.05 -9.55
CA ARG A 152 -2.12 -19.89 -8.49
C ARG A 152 -2.21 -18.53 -7.80
N ALA A 153 -2.35 -17.44 -8.57
CA ALA A 153 -2.46 -16.10 -7.99
C ALA A 153 -3.69 -15.99 -7.09
N LYS A 154 -4.82 -16.54 -7.52
CA LYS A 154 -6.07 -16.60 -6.72
C LYS A 154 -5.90 -17.39 -5.42
N SER A 155 -5.28 -18.57 -5.48
CA SER A 155 -5.03 -19.40 -4.30
C SER A 155 -4.11 -18.70 -3.30
N GLU A 156 -3.02 -18.08 -3.78
CA GLU A 156 -2.10 -17.31 -2.93
C GLU A 156 -2.78 -16.08 -2.32
N ALA A 157 -3.61 -15.37 -3.09
CA ALA A 157 -4.35 -14.20 -2.61
C ALA A 157 -5.33 -14.56 -1.49
N ILE A 158 -6.06 -15.65 -1.64
CA ILE A 158 -6.96 -16.18 -0.60
C ILE A 158 -6.16 -16.51 0.67
N GLY A 159 -5.04 -17.22 0.53
CA GLY A 159 -4.22 -17.63 1.67
C GLY A 159 -3.52 -16.49 2.39
N ALA A 160 -3.10 -15.46 1.66
CA ALA A 160 -2.33 -14.35 2.22
C ALA A 160 -3.20 -13.16 2.67
N PHE A 161 -4.33 -12.91 2.00
CA PHE A 161 -5.12 -11.68 2.15
C PHE A 161 -6.60 -11.94 2.42
N GLY A 162 -7.05 -13.20 2.40
CA GLY A 162 -8.45 -13.56 2.61
C GLY A 162 -9.39 -13.25 1.44
N SER A 163 -8.87 -12.70 0.32
CA SER A 163 -9.63 -12.40 -0.90
C SER A 163 -8.94 -13.00 -2.12
N GLY A 164 -9.74 -13.60 -3.00
CA GLY A 164 -9.27 -14.17 -4.27
C GLY A 164 -9.52 -13.26 -5.47
N GLU A 165 -9.71 -11.98 -5.26
CA GLU A 165 -9.90 -11.00 -6.31
C GLU A 165 -8.61 -10.78 -7.12
N ILE A 166 -8.72 -10.98 -8.44
CA ILE A 166 -7.61 -10.87 -9.39
C ILE A 166 -7.95 -9.83 -10.45
N TYR A 167 -6.99 -8.99 -10.78
CA TYR A 167 -7.05 -8.11 -11.94
C TYR A 167 -5.85 -8.34 -12.86
N VAL A 168 -5.95 -7.89 -14.11
CA VAL A 168 -4.94 -8.10 -15.14
C VAL A 168 -4.53 -6.76 -15.74
N GLU A 169 -3.24 -6.61 -15.99
CA GLU A 169 -2.66 -5.43 -16.65
C GLU A 169 -1.76 -5.87 -17.81
N LYS A 170 -1.56 -4.97 -18.78
CA LYS A 170 -0.52 -5.17 -19.79
C LYS A 170 0.83 -5.24 -19.11
N TYR A 171 1.60 -6.29 -19.42
CA TYR A 171 2.98 -6.37 -18.95
C TYR A 171 3.87 -5.43 -19.75
N LEU A 172 4.50 -4.48 -19.05
CA LEU A 172 5.53 -3.62 -19.60
C LEU A 172 6.87 -3.98 -18.96
N SER A 173 7.92 -3.99 -19.79
CA SER A 173 9.29 -4.13 -19.33
C SER A 173 10.07 -2.86 -19.69
N LEU A 174 11.31 -2.75 -19.23
CA LEU A 174 12.17 -1.59 -19.50
C LEU A 174 12.32 -1.27 -21.00
N ILE A 175 12.13 -2.25 -21.89
CA ILE A 175 12.18 -2.02 -23.35
C ILE A 175 10.93 -1.34 -23.91
N HIS A 176 9.88 -1.17 -23.11
CA HIS A 176 8.62 -0.53 -23.50
C HIS A 176 8.49 0.90 -22.98
N ILE A 177 9.45 1.35 -22.18
CA ILE A 177 9.47 2.67 -21.54
C ILE A 177 10.43 3.60 -22.28
#